data_29ad4793e59504e8d4b50d4d862fa949
#
_entry.id   29ad4793e59504e8d4b50d4d862fa949
#
_cell.length_a   1.000
_cell.length_b   1.000
_cell.length_c   1.000
_cell.angle_alpha   90.00
_cell.angle_beta   90.00
_cell.angle_gamma   90.00
#
_symmetry.space_group_name_H-M   'P 1'
#
loop_
_entity.id
_entity.type
_entity.pdbx_description
1 polymer ?
#
loop_
_entity_poly.entity_id
_entity_poly.type
_entity_poly.pdbx_seq_one_letter_code
_entity_poly.pdbx_strand_id
1 'polypeptide(L)'
;MKHFLRWVSPLILGVIEFYFLRLATDPSRGTEWWPDFNNQLRALLLTILLCYIVDYCLRNIFHKYIFRKEISIGKEYSYITLGLFITTNVTLSITYALGLIELGQPISDYILVNIIYVPLNVLYYTIIRNKEISNYYQHQSLLLEKLRNEQLDTELKLLKSQYHPH
;
A
#
# COMPACT_ATOMS: atom_id res chain seq x y z
N MET A 1 -12.92 13.46 1.72
CA MET A 1 -11.62 13.24 2.39
C MET A 1 -11.05 11.84 2.19
N LYS A 2 -11.81 10.73 2.28
CA LYS A 2 -11.29 9.34 2.09
C LYS A 2 -10.73 9.07 0.68
N HIS A 3 -11.35 9.61 -0.38
CA HIS A 3 -10.87 9.44 -1.77
C HIS A 3 -9.59 10.21 -2.06
N PHE A 4 -9.47 11.43 -1.54
CA PHE A 4 -8.27 12.27 -1.72
C PHE A 4 -7.02 11.62 -1.13
N LEU A 5 -7.10 11.10 0.10
CA LEU A 5 -5.99 10.38 0.74
C LEU A 5 -5.54 9.14 -0.04
N ARG A 6 -6.46 8.48 -0.75
CA ARG A 6 -6.16 7.31 -1.57
C ARG A 6 -5.26 7.67 -2.77
N TRP A 7 -5.49 8.84 -3.38
CA TRP A 7 -4.70 9.31 -4.53
C TRP A 7 -3.34 9.91 -4.11
N VAL A 8 -3.29 10.52 -2.94
CA VAL A 8 -2.08 11.19 -2.45
C VAL A 8 -1.07 10.20 -1.82
N SER A 9 -1.56 9.08 -1.27
CA SER A 9 -0.66 8.12 -0.58
C SER A 9 0.43 7.52 -1.46
N PRO A 10 0.20 7.07 -2.71
CA PRO A 10 1.28 6.57 -3.57
C PRO A 10 2.27 7.67 -3.99
N LEU A 11 1.79 8.91 -4.14
CA LEU A 11 2.65 10.05 -4.46
C LEU A 11 3.64 10.33 -3.32
N ILE A 12 3.14 10.39 -2.08
CA ILE A 12 3.99 10.59 -0.89
C ILE A 12 5.00 9.45 -0.77
N LEU A 13 4.55 8.20 -0.96
CA LEU A 13 5.43 7.03 -0.93
C LEU A 13 6.53 7.14 -1.99
N GLY A 14 6.19 7.48 -3.24
CA GLY A 14 7.14 7.61 -4.32
C GLY A 14 8.19 8.70 -4.09
N VAL A 15 7.79 9.83 -3.49
CA VAL A 15 8.74 10.88 -3.07
C VAL A 15 9.68 10.36 -1.98
N ILE A 16 9.16 9.66 -0.97
CA ILE A 16 9.96 9.07 0.11
C ILE A 16 10.96 8.06 -0.45
N GLU A 17 10.51 7.12 -1.29
CA GLU A 17 11.36 6.10 -1.91
C GLU A 17 12.45 6.71 -2.77
N PHE A 18 12.13 7.71 -3.58
CA PHE A 18 13.10 8.42 -4.38
C PHE A 18 14.21 9.05 -3.53
N TYR A 19 13.85 9.74 -2.44
CA TYR A 19 14.85 10.34 -1.55
C TYR A 19 15.69 9.31 -0.81
N PHE A 20 15.10 8.19 -0.35
CA PHE A 20 15.86 7.11 0.26
C PHE A 20 16.84 6.47 -0.70
N LEU A 21 16.41 6.20 -1.94
CA LEU A 21 17.29 5.67 -2.98
C LEU A 21 18.45 6.65 -3.26
N ARG A 22 18.13 7.92 -3.37
CA ARG A 22 19.09 8.98 -3.62
C ARG A 22 20.12 9.08 -2.49
N LEU A 23 19.67 9.09 -1.27
CA LEU A 23 20.52 9.12 -0.08
C LEU A 23 21.48 7.92 0.00
N ALA A 24 21.04 6.76 -0.48
CA ALA A 24 21.86 5.56 -0.51
C ALA A 24 22.87 5.53 -1.68
N THR A 25 22.51 6.10 -2.84
CA THR A 25 23.35 6.04 -4.05
C THR A 25 24.39 7.16 -4.13
N ASP A 26 24.00 8.41 -3.84
CA ASP A 26 24.85 9.57 -4.10
C ASP A 26 26.08 9.65 -3.20
N PRO A 27 25.98 9.43 -1.88
CA PRO A 27 27.16 9.45 -1.01
C PRO A 27 28.19 8.36 -1.37
N SER A 28 27.70 7.19 -1.82
CA SER A 28 28.57 6.07 -2.19
C SER A 28 29.31 6.28 -3.51
N ARG A 29 28.80 7.16 -4.37
CA ARG A 29 29.37 7.47 -5.69
C ARG A 29 30.14 8.78 -5.73
N GLY A 30 30.13 9.57 -4.66
CA GLY A 30 30.77 10.90 -4.61
C GLY A 30 30.16 11.90 -5.58
N THR A 31 28.92 11.70 -5.98
CA THR A 31 28.19 12.57 -6.90
C THR A 31 27.54 13.74 -6.17
N GLU A 32 27.40 14.87 -6.84
CA GLU A 32 26.66 16.01 -6.31
C GLU A 32 25.17 15.62 -6.09
N TRP A 33 24.55 16.23 -5.08
CA TRP A 33 23.16 15.90 -4.65
C TRP A 33 22.11 16.10 -5.78
N TRP A 34 22.36 17.02 -6.75
CA TRP A 34 21.47 17.30 -7.90
C TRP A 34 22.30 17.62 -9.18
N PRO A 35 23.07 16.67 -9.73
CA PRO A 35 23.93 16.97 -10.87
C PRO A 35 23.18 17.31 -12.15
N ASP A 36 22.00 16.73 -12.38
CA ASP A 36 21.17 16.92 -13.59
C ASP A 36 19.68 16.97 -13.25
N PHE A 37 19.12 18.18 -13.26
CA PHE A 37 17.71 18.39 -12.91
C PHE A 37 16.76 17.54 -13.76
N ASN A 38 16.96 17.45 -15.06
CA ASN A 38 16.11 16.71 -15.98
C ASN A 38 16.12 15.19 -15.70
N ASN A 39 17.28 14.62 -15.45
CA ASN A 39 17.42 13.19 -15.14
C ASN A 39 16.84 12.87 -13.77
N GLN A 40 17.01 13.76 -12.79
CA GLN A 40 16.42 13.63 -11.46
C GLN A 40 14.91 13.70 -11.50
N LEU A 41 14.35 14.64 -12.26
CA LEU A 41 12.91 14.77 -12.44
C LEU A 41 12.31 13.53 -13.10
N ARG A 42 12.98 12.98 -14.13
CA ARG A 42 12.57 11.72 -14.77
C ARG A 42 12.56 10.56 -13.78
N ALA A 43 13.64 10.40 -13.00
CA ALA A 43 13.74 9.36 -12.00
C ALA A 43 12.64 9.49 -10.92
N LEU A 44 12.38 10.69 -10.43
CA LEU A 44 11.28 10.97 -9.50
C LEU A 44 9.91 10.60 -10.09
N LEU A 45 9.61 11.00 -11.30
CA LEU A 45 8.35 10.70 -11.99
C LEU A 45 8.18 9.20 -12.20
N LEU A 46 9.24 8.48 -12.60
CA LEU A 46 9.21 7.03 -12.76
C LEU A 46 8.97 6.31 -11.41
N THR A 47 9.61 6.76 -10.35
CA THR A 47 9.40 6.22 -9.00
C THR A 47 7.95 6.42 -8.53
N ILE A 48 7.40 7.61 -8.72
CA ILE A 48 6.00 7.90 -8.39
C ILE A 48 5.06 7.01 -9.21
N LEU A 49 5.31 6.87 -10.52
CA LEU A 49 4.51 6.01 -11.40
C LEU A 49 4.56 4.55 -10.94
N LEU A 50 5.74 4.05 -10.57
CA LEU A 50 5.92 2.71 -10.00
C LEU A 50 5.09 2.52 -8.73
N CYS A 51 5.09 3.50 -7.81
CA CYS A 51 4.28 3.45 -6.61
C CYS A 51 2.78 3.41 -6.89
N TYR A 52 2.29 4.08 -7.92
CA TYR A 52 0.89 3.97 -8.36
C TYR A 52 0.57 2.58 -8.91
N ILE A 53 1.47 1.99 -9.70
CA ILE A 53 1.30 0.61 -10.20
C ILE A 53 1.27 -0.38 -9.03
N VAL A 54 2.19 -0.24 -8.08
CA VAL A 54 2.26 -1.08 -6.87
C VAL A 54 0.99 -0.92 -6.03
N ASP A 55 0.52 0.32 -5.76
CA ASP A 55 -0.72 0.58 -5.02
C ASP A 55 -1.94 -0.07 -5.71
N TYR A 56 -2.01 0.04 -7.04
CA TYR A 56 -3.06 -0.62 -7.82
C TYR A 56 -3.02 -2.14 -7.70
N CYS A 57 -1.84 -2.74 -7.81
CA CYS A 57 -1.64 -4.18 -7.64
C CYS A 57 -2.00 -4.64 -6.24
N LEU A 58 -1.53 -3.94 -5.20
CA LEU A 58 -1.81 -4.27 -3.81
C LEU A 58 -3.30 -4.21 -3.50
N ARG A 59 -4.01 -3.17 -3.93
CA ARG A 59 -5.43 -2.99 -3.62
C ARG A 59 -6.37 -3.85 -4.45
N ASN A 60 -6.10 -4.02 -5.75
CA ASN A 60 -7.04 -4.65 -6.64
C ASN A 60 -6.77 -6.14 -6.90
N ILE A 61 -5.50 -6.53 -6.92
CA ILE A 61 -5.11 -7.91 -7.24
C ILE A 61 -4.87 -8.70 -5.95
N PHE A 62 -3.90 -8.26 -5.15
CA PHE A 62 -3.50 -9.02 -3.97
C PHE A 62 -4.56 -9.04 -2.89
N HIS A 63 -5.17 -7.89 -2.58
CA HIS A 63 -6.19 -7.80 -1.54
C HIS A 63 -7.40 -8.69 -1.85
N LYS A 64 -7.94 -8.64 -3.08
CA LYS A 64 -9.09 -9.49 -3.46
C LYS A 64 -8.75 -10.99 -3.43
N TYR A 65 -7.52 -11.35 -3.79
CA TYR A 65 -7.10 -12.74 -3.83
C TYR A 65 -6.88 -13.32 -2.43
N ILE A 66 -6.26 -12.54 -1.56
CA ILE A 66 -5.89 -12.94 -0.20
C ILE A 66 -7.13 -13.00 0.71
N PHE A 67 -8.03 -12.01 0.65
CA PHE A 67 -9.24 -11.98 1.48
C PHE A 67 -10.23 -13.11 1.18
N ARG A 68 -10.19 -13.68 -0.02
CA ARG A 68 -11.06 -14.83 -0.38
C ARG A 68 -10.62 -16.16 0.21
N LYS A 69 -9.39 -16.31 0.71
CA LYS A 69 -8.80 -17.62 1.03
C LYS A 69 -8.49 -17.87 2.51
N GLU A 70 -8.85 -17.03 3.45
CA GLU A 70 -8.50 -17.20 4.87
C GLU A 70 -7.03 -17.60 5.11
N ILE A 71 -6.11 -16.94 4.41
CA ILE A 71 -4.68 -17.24 4.44
C ILE A 71 -4.10 -16.74 5.76
N SER A 72 -3.24 -17.54 6.40
CA SER A 72 -2.54 -17.09 7.61
C SER A 72 -1.68 -15.85 7.33
N ILE A 73 -1.57 -14.95 8.31
CA ILE A 73 -0.87 -13.67 8.22
C ILE A 73 0.56 -13.84 7.66
N GLY A 74 1.29 -14.84 8.13
CA GLY A 74 2.65 -15.10 7.63
C GLY A 74 2.71 -15.42 6.14
N LYS A 75 1.79 -16.25 5.65
CA LYS A 75 1.70 -16.57 4.21
C LYS A 75 1.28 -15.36 3.39
N GLU A 76 0.36 -14.53 3.92
CA GLU A 76 -0.06 -13.28 3.30
C GLU A 76 1.14 -12.37 3.04
N TYR A 77 1.94 -12.07 4.06
CA TYR A 77 3.13 -11.24 3.93
C TYR A 77 4.19 -11.84 3.01
N SER A 78 4.37 -13.17 3.03
CA SER A 78 5.29 -13.85 2.10
C SER A 78 4.88 -13.66 0.64
N TYR A 79 3.60 -13.82 0.32
CA TYR A 79 3.10 -13.61 -1.05
C TYR A 79 3.21 -12.15 -1.49
N ILE A 80 2.91 -11.21 -0.60
CA ILE A 80 3.05 -9.77 -0.87
C ILE A 80 4.52 -9.42 -1.13
N THR A 81 5.44 -9.85 -0.27
CA THR A 81 6.88 -9.58 -0.43
C THR A 81 7.41 -10.18 -1.73
N LEU A 82 7.04 -11.41 -2.06
CA LEU A 82 7.43 -12.04 -3.32
C LEU A 82 6.87 -11.30 -4.54
N GLY A 83 5.59 -10.92 -4.48
CA GLY A 83 4.94 -10.15 -5.55
C GLY A 83 5.59 -8.79 -5.75
N LEU A 84 5.90 -8.07 -4.68
CA LEU A 84 6.62 -6.79 -4.72
C LEU A 84 8.02 -6.96 -5.32
N PHE A 85 8.76 -7.98 -4.87
CA PHE A 85 10.08 -8.28 -5.41
C PHE A 85 10.04 -8.52 -6.93
N ILE A 86 9.11 -9.33 -7.41
CA ILE A 86 8.94 -9.61 -8.85
C ILE A 86 8.55 -8.33 -9.59
N THR A 87 7.57 -7.58 -9.10
CA THR A 87 7.09 -6.36 -9.75
C THR A 87 8.19 -5.30 -9.85
N THR A 88 8.96 -5.09 -8.78
CA THR A 88 10.07 -4.15 -8.75
C THR A 88 11.14 -4.53 -9.78
N ASN A 89 11.56 -5.80 -9.81
CA ASN A 89 12.61 -6.24 -10.74
C ASN A 89 12.15 -6.21 -12.21
N VAL A 90 10.91 -6.62 -12.49
CA VAL A 90 10.35 -6.53 -13.85
C VAL A 90 10.27 -5.09 -14.31
N THR A 91 9.79 -4.17 -13.47
CA THR A 91 9.70 -2.76 -13.84
C THR A 91 11.08 -2.14 -14.03
N LEU A 92 12.04 -2.43 -13.15
CA LEU A 92 13.41 -1.96 -13.27
C LEU A 92 14.08 -2.47 -14.57
N SER A 93 13.86 -3.74 -14.92
CA SER A 93 14.38 -4.32 -16.16
C SER A 93 13.79 -3.68 -17.42
N ILE A 94 12.48 -3.41 -17.40
CA ILE A 94 11.79 -2.74 -18.51
C ILE A 94 12.29 -1.30 -18.65
N THR A 95 12.38 -0.54 -17.57
CA THR A 95 12.84 0.86 -17.61
C THR A 95 14.31 0.96 -18.06
N TYR A 96 15.16 0.03 -17.66
CA TYR A 96 16.53 -0.08 -18.14
C TYR A 96 16.59 -0.43 -19.64
N ALA A 97 15.83 -1.43 -20.08
CA ALA A 97 15.79 -1.85 -21.51
C ALA A 97 15.27 -0.74 -22.43
N LEU A 98 14.38 0.13 -21.93
CA LEU A 98 13.87 1.30 -22.65
C LEU A 98 14.82 2.50 -22.61
N GLY A 99 15.97 2.40 -21.94
CA GLY A 99 16.94 3.51 -21.79
C GLY A 99 16.41 4.68 -20.96
N LEU A 100 15.38 4.46 -20.13
CA LEU A 100 14.80 5.49 -19.27
C LEU A 100 15.64 5.75 -18.02
N ILE A 101 16.42 4.75 -17.60
CA ILE A 101 17.36 4.82 -16.47
C ILE A 101 18.71 4.24 -16.90
N GLU A 102 19.77 4.81 -16.40
CA GLU A 102 21.13 4.29 -16.54
C GLU A 102 21.54 3.62 -15.23
N LEU A 103 21.95 2.37 -15.31
CA LEU A 103 22.49 1.62 -14.18
C LEU A 103 24.01 1.68 -14.26
N GLY A 104 24.64 2.27 -13.26
CA GLY A 104 26.11 2.38 -13.22
C GLY A 104 26.77 1.03 -12.94
N GLN A 105 26.22 0.26 -12.02
CA GLN A 105 26.62 -1.11 -11.69
C GLN A 105 25.35 -1.97 -11.57
N PRO A 106 24.91 -2.66 -12.64
CA PRO A 106 23.59 -3.28 -12.68
C PRO A 106 23.27 -4.17 -11.48
N ILE A 107 24.20 -5.05 -11.08
CA ILE A 107 23.96 -5.98 -9.97
C ILE A 107 23.78 -5.26 -8.65
N SER A 108 24.68 -4.31 -8.32
CA SER A 108 24.59 -3.56 -7.07
C SER A 108 23.37 -2.64 -7.03
N ASP A 109 23.01 -2.06 -8.16
CA ASP A 109 21.84 -1.18 -8.28
C ASP A 109 20.54 -1.95 -8.10
N TYR A 110 20.41 -3.17 -8.67
CA TYR A 110 19.27 -4.05 -8.42
C TYR A 110 19.15 -4.45 -6.95
N ILE A 111 20.26 -4.82 -6.30
CA ILE A 111 20.25 -5.20 -4.88
C ILE A 111 19.81 -4.00 -4.03
N LEU A 112 20.38 -2.82 -4.27
CA LEU A 112 20.10 -1.61 -3.51
C LEU A 112 18.65 -1.14 -3.65
N VAL A 113 18.12 -1.17 -4.88
CA VAL A 113 16.71 -0.86 -5.13
C VAL A 113 15.82 -1.83 -4.36
N ASN A 114 16.06 -3.13 -4.41
CA ASN A 114 15.24 -4.10 -3.70
C ASN A 114 15.31 -3.95 -2.18
N ILE A 115 16.48 -3.62 -1.61
CA ILE A 115 16.64 -3.39 -0.16
C ILE A 115 15.81 -2.18 0.31
N ILE A 116 15.61 -1.17 -0.54
CA ILE A 116 14.86 0.03 -0.18
C ILE A 116 13.37 -0.13 -0.50
N TYR A 117 13.04 -0.50 -1.74
CA TYR A 117 11.65 -0.52 -2.23
C TYR A 117 10.81 -1.60 -1.59
N VAL A 118 11.31 -2.82 -1.46
CA VAL A 118 10.51 -3.93 -0.94
C VAL A 118 10.08 -3.68 0.51
N PRO A 119 10.95 -3.32 1.45
CA PRO A 119 10.53 -3.04 2.83
C PRO A 119 9.58 -1.84 2.94
N LEU A 120 9.82 -0.76 2.22
CA LEU A 120 8.94 0.43 2.27
C LEU A 120 7.55 0.11 1.73
N ASN A 121 7.45 -0.66 0.65
CA ASN A 121 6.17 -1.11 0.11
C ASN A 121 5.46 -2.13 1.01
N VAL A 122 6.18 -2.99 1.73
CA VAL A 122 5.60 -3.88 2.75
C VAL A 122 5.05 -3.06 3.93
N LEU A 123 5.77 -2.04 4.39
CA LEU A 123 5.26 -1.10 5.41
C LEU A 123 4.01 -0.37 4.91
N TYR A 124 4.02 0.11 3.68
CA TYR A 124 2.86 0.74 3.05
C TYR A 124 1.66 -0.20 2.98
N TYR A 125 1.86 -1.46 2.57
CA TYR A 125 0.83 -2.49 2.60
C TYR A 125 0.27 -2.70 4.00
N THR A 126 1.12 -2.75 5.02
CA THR A 126 0.71 -2.92 6.42
C THR A 126 -0.22 -1.78 6.88
N ILE A 127 0.10 -0.54 6.49
CA ILE A 127 -0.75 0.62 6.80
C ILE A 127 -2.12 0.50 6.13
N ILE A 128 -2.16 0.12 4.84
CA ILE A 128 -3.42 -0.08 4.10
C ILE A 128 -4.24 -1.18 4.77
N ARG A 129 -3.64 -2.32 5.04
CA ARG A 129 -4.27 -3.48 5.66
C ARG A 129 -4.87 -3.14 7.03
N ASN A 130 -4.10 -2.51 7.91
CA ASN A 130 -4.58 -2.12 9.23
C ASN A 130 -5.76 -1.16 9.15
N LYS A 131 -5.75 -0.22 8.20
CA LYS A 131 -6.87 0.70 7.98
C LYS A 131 -8.12 -0.02 7.50
N GLU A 132 -8.01 -1.01 6.64
CA GLU A 132 -9.14 -1.79 6.13
C GLU A 132 -9.73 -2.69 7.23
N ILE A 133 -8.88 -3.33 8.02
CA ILE A 133 -9.30 -4.12 9.19
C ILE A 133 -10.03 -3.23 10.20
N SER A 134 -9.50 -2.06 10.52
CA SER A 134 -10.14 -1.10 11.42
C SER A 134 -11.51 -0.66 10.90
N ASN A 135 -11.63 -0.35 9.60
CA ASN A 135 -12.91 0.00 8.98
C ASN A 135 -13.92 -1.16 9.03
N TYR A 136 -13.46 -2.38 8.84
CA TYR A 136 -14.29 -3.57 8.92
C TYR A 136 -14.86 -3.77 10.34
N TYR A 137 -14.02 -3.68 11.37
CA TYR A 137 -14.48 -3.78 12.77
C TYR A 137 -15.41 -2.64 13.16
N GLN A 138 -15.15 -1.41 12.73
CA GLN A 138 -16.07 -0.30 12.96
C GLN A 138 -17.44 -0.55 12.32
N HIS A 139 -17.46 -1.07 11.09
CA HIS A 139 -18.72 -1.39 10.42
C HIS A 139 -19.50 -2.51 11.14
N GLN A 140 -18.81 -3.56 11.61
CA GLN A 140 -19.44 -4.62 12.40
C GLN A 140 -19.98 -4.10 13.72
N SER A 141 -19.24 -3.25 14.44
CA SER A 141 -19.73 -2.69 15.72
C SER A 141 -20.98 -1.84 15.53
N LEU A 142 -21.06 -1.04 14.47
CA LEU A 142 -22.25 -0.26 14.12
C LEU A 142 -23.46 -1.16 13.78
N LEU A 143 -23.24 -2.27 13.07
CA LEU A 143 -24.29 -3.25 12.78
C LEU A 143 -24.82 -3.92 14.05
N LEU A 144 -23.92 -4.32 14.96
CA LEU A 144 -24.30 -4.92 16.24
C LEU A 144 -25.09 -3.93 17.11
N GLU A 145 -24.66 -2.67 17.16
CA GLU A 145 -25.39 -1.63 17.90
C GLU A 145 -26.79 -1.39 17.32
N LYS A 146 -26.91 -1.39 16.00
CA LYS A 146 -28.21 -1.26 15.33
C LYS A 146 -29.15 -2.43 15.66
N LEU A 147 -28.64 -3.67 15.58
CA LEU A 147 -29.40 -4.86 15.93
C LEU A 147 -29.85 -4.85 17.40
N ARG A 148 -28.98 -4.42 18.32
CA ARG A 148 -29.31 -4.28 19.74
C ARG A 148 -30.41 -3.25 19.97
N ASN A 149 -30.37 -2.12 19.29
CA ASN A 149 -31.39 -1.10 19.38
C ASN A 149 -32.74 -1.59 18.83
N GLU A 150 -32.75 -2.35 17.73
CA GLU A 150 -33.94 -2.96 17.17
C GLU A 150 -34.56 -4.04 18.14
N GLN A 151 -33.69 -4.80 18.83
CA GLN A 151 -34.15 -5.74 19.87
C GLN A 151 -34.78 -5.01 21.05
N LEU A 152 -34.16 -3.96 21.57
CA LEU A 152 -34.68 -3.15 22.65
C LEU A 152 -36.02 -2.50 22.29
N ASP A 153 -36.18 -2.00 21.08
CA ASP A 153 -37.47 -1.45 20.59
C ASP A 153 -38.55 -2.51 20.52
N THR A 154 -38.19 -3.73 20.12
CA THR A 154 -39.14 -4.87 20.07
C THR A 154 -39.56 -5.29 21.47
N GLU A 155 -38.63 -5.38 22.41
CA GLU A 155 -38.91 -5.67 23.82
C GLU A 155 -39.81 -4.61 24.45
N LEU A 156 -39.54 -3.33 24.20
CA LEU A 156 -40.36 -2.23 24.67
C LEU A 156 -41.79 -2.28 24.10
N LYS A 157 -41.95 -2.63 22.83
CA LYS A 157 -43.27 -2.82 22.20
C LYS A 157 -44.05 -3.99 22.85
N LEU A 158 -43.37 -5.11 23.11
CA LEU A 158 -43.95 -6.26 23.80
C LEU A 158 -44.39 -5.91 25.22
N LEU A 159 -43.55 -5.24 26.00
CA LEU A 159 -43.89 -4.79 27.35
C LEU A 159 -45.09 -3.82 27.34
N LYS A 160 -45.11 -2.85 26.42
CA LYS A 160 -46.25 -1.91 26.27
C LYS A 160 -47.54 -2.65 25.94
N SER A 161 -47.48 -3.70 25.09
CA SER A 161 -48.69 -4.51 24.77
C SER A 161 -49.21 -5.34 25.93
N GLN A 162 -48.32 -5.73 26.85
CA GLN A 162 -48.71 -6.44 28.09
C GLN A 162 -49.33 -5.53 29.15
N TYR A 163 -48.87 -4.26 29.23
CA TYR A 163 -49.36 -3.30 30.22
C TYR A 163 -50.61 -2.53 29.78
N HIS A 164 -50.98 -2.57 28.51
CA HIS A 164 -52.25 -2.00 28.00
C HIS A 164 -53.05 -3.09 27.24
N PRO A 165 -53.61 -4.10 27.92
CA PRO A 165 -54.67 -4.89 27.32
C PRO A 165 -55.93 -4.07 27.42
N HIS A 166 -56.33 -3.31 26.39
CA HIS A 166 -57.59 -2.55 26.21
C HIS A 166 -58.23 -1.89 27.43
#